data_cc9b146b2911aa270a627547b737189b
#
_entry.id   cc9b146b2911aa270a627547b737189b
#
_cell.length_a   1.000
_cell.length_b   1.000
_cell.length_c   1.000
_cell.angle_alpha   90.00
_cell.angle_beta   90.00
_cell.angle_gamma   90.00
#
_symmetry.space_group_name_H-M   'P 1'
#
loop_
_entity.id
_entity.type
_entity.pdbx_description
1 polymer ?
#
loop_
_entity_poly.entity_id
_entity_poly.type
_entity_poly.pdbx_seq_one_letter_code
_entity_poly.pdbx_strand_id
1 'polypeptide(L)'
;MLKKITVVLLGVCVTSMTLTGVSAADFSDGVTEAAVEEDTFTDGSEGIKTESITAMVNDMAAHAQEKGQEYQKLKVQKNIAAERRASAERAKKIAAMVEESNRKVEQKRVAERKALVNFALQFEGNPYVYGGTSLTNGADCSGFVMSVFREFGYDLPRVAAAQYEASQKKDISQLETGDLVFYGAGGINHVALYIGNGKIVHASTAATGIKVSDYNYETPVGIGTYVE
;
A
#
# COMPACT_ATOMS: atom_id res chain seq x y z
N MET A 1 0.18 10.25 -19.23
CA MET A 1 0.71 8.88 -19.01
C MET A 1 0.90 8.69 -17.51
N LEU A 2 -0.15 8.32 -16.80
CA LEU A 2 -0.08 8.02 -15.37
C LEU A 2 0.58 6.65 -15.20
N LYS A 3 1.75 6.63 -14.59
CA LYS A 3 2.35 5.40 -14.10
C LYS A 3 1.48 4.91 -12.93
N LYS A 4 0.67 3.89 -13.18
CA LYS A 4 0.05 3.10 -12.11
C LYS A 4 1.18 2.61 -11.21
N ILE A 5 1.26 3.16 -10.00
CA ILE A 5 2.07 2.58 -8.93
C ILE A 5 1.29 1.34 -8.48
N THR A 6 1.56 0.25 -9.15
CA THR A 6 1.15 -1.07 -8.67
C THR A 6 1.95 -1.31 -7.41
N VAL A 7 1.31 -1.20 -6.26
CA VAL A 7 1.85 -1.70 -5.00
C VAL A 7 1.94 -3.21 -5.17
N VAL A 8 3.10 -3.67 -5.60
CA VAL A 8 3.45 -5.09 -5.54
C VAL A 8 3.56 -5.40 -4.06
N LEU A 9 2.52 -6.02 -3.50
CA LEU A 9 2.65 -6.77 -2.26
C LEU A 9 3.71 -7.84 -2.56
N LEU A 10 4.94 -7.56 -2.16
CA LEU A 10 5.98 -8.57 -2.05
C LEU A 10 5.48 -9.56 -0.99
N GLY A 11 4.79 -10.60 -1.47
CA GLY A 11 4.56 -11.78 -0.71
C GLY A 11 5.92 -12.23 -0.19
N VAL A 12 6.07 -12.21 1.13
CA VAL A 12 7.18 -12.83 1.81
C VAL A 12 7.12 -14.29 1.43
N CYS A 13 7.85 -14.64 0.38
CA CYS A 13 8.14 -16.01 0.03
C CYS A 13 8.98 -16.53 1.19
N VAL A 14 8.34 -17.21 2.13
CA VAL A 14 9.02 -18.06 3.09
C VAL A 14 9.58 -19.22 2.25
N THR A 15 10.75 -18.99 1.68
CA THR A 15 11.55 -20.09 1.16
C THR A 15 11.86 -20.97 2.37
N SER A 16 11.21 -22.11 2.40
CA SER A 16 11.61 -23.23 3.24
C SER A 16 13.07 -23.53 2.87
N MET A 17 14.00 -22.99 3.65
CA MET A 17 15.36 -23.49 3.66
C MET A 17 15.28 -24.92 4.19
N THR A 18 15.26 -25.85 3.26
CA THR A 18 15.60 -27.23 3.54
C THR A 18 17.01 -27.24 4.12
N LEU A 19 17.10 -27.58 5.37
CA LEU A 19 18.36 -27.84 6.07
C LEU A 19 18.98 -29.08 5.43
N THR A 20 19.72 -28.89 4.34
CA THR A 20 20.52 -29.95 3.74
C THR A 20 21.77 -30.10 4.59
N GLY A 21 21.84 -31.24 5.27
CA GLY A 21 23.06 -32.03 5.45
C GLY A 21 24.21 -31.35 6.17
N VAL A 22 24.17 -31.32 7.50
CA VAL A 22 25.42 -31.57 8.23
C VAL A 22 25.50 -33.07 8.36
N SER A 23 26.31 -33.66 7.49
CA SER A 23 26.68 -35.06 7.51
C SER A 23 27.40 -35.33 8.85
N ALA A 24 27.02 -36.43 9.48
CA ALA A 24 27.67 -36.97 10.69
C ALA A 24 29.12 -37.51 10.41
N ALA A 25 29.75 -37.04 9.32
CA ALA A 25 31.04 -37.51 8.86
C ALA A 25 32.25 -36.68 9.36
N ASP A 26 32.02 -35.51 10.02
CA ASP A 26 33.14 -34.64 10.41
C ASP A 26 33.61 -34.80 11.89
N PHE A 27 33.31 -35.95 12.51
CA PHE A 27 33.76 -36.21 13.88
C PHE A 27 34.52 -37.53 14.05
N SER A 28 35.13 -38.07 12.97
CA SER A 28 35.87 -39.34 13.04
C SER A 28 37.39 -39.22 12.90
N ASP A 29 37.95 -38.02 13.00
CA ASP A 29 39.41 -37.89 13.01
C ASP A 29 39.88 -37.48 14.42
N GLY A 30 40.37 -38.49 15.14
CA GLY A 30 41.13 -38.18 16.38
C GLY A 30 41.11 -39.23 17.49
N VAL A 31 40.58 -40.44 17.27
CA VAL A 31 40.80 -41.52 18.24
C VAL A 31 41.73 -42.53 17.61
N THR A 32 43.03 -42.32 17.81
CA THR A 32 44.03 -43.33 17.52
C THR A 32 43.79 -44.54 18.43
N GLU A 33 43.61 -45.69 17.77
CA GLU A 33 43.57 -47.00 18.39
C GLU A 33 44.87 -47.20 19.20
N ALA A 34 44.84 -47.00 20.50
CA ALA A 34 45.89 -47.38 21.39
C ALA A 34 45.77 -48.90 21.58
N ALA A 35 46.67 -49.64 20.96
CA ALA A 35 46.82 -51.05 21.23
C ALA A 35 47.07 -51.26 22.74
N VAL A 36 46.09 -51.89 23.39
CA VAL A 36 46.25 -52.34 24.77
C VAL A 36 46.96 -53.68 24.67
N GLU A 37 48.25 -53.70 25.03
CA GLU A 37 48.96 -54.94 25.28
C GLU A 37 48.34 -55.64 26.50
N GLU A 38 47.97 -56.91 26.29
CA GLU A 38 47.50 -57.79 27.39
C GLU A 38 48.64 -58.05 28.34
N ASP A 39 48.71 -57.32 29.43
CA ASP A 39 49.55 -57.68 30.57
C ASP A 39 48.68 -58.45 31.57
N THR A 40 48.92 -59.74 31.64
CA THR A 40 48.31 -60.66 32.61
C THR A 40 48.80 -60.38 34.02
N PHE A 41 48.01 -59.58 34.74
CA PHE A 41 48.23 -59.42 36.21
C PHE A 41 47.11 -60.18 36.93
N THR A 42 47.52 -61.35 37.49
CA THR A 42 46.72 -62.14 38.41
C THR A 42 46.95 -61.67 39.80
N ASP A 43 46.02 -60.90 40.36
CA ASP A 43 45.86 -60.81 41.84
C ASP A 43 44.44 -60.51 42.20
N GLY A 44 43.93 -61.20 43.23
CA GLY A 44 42.57 -61.28 43.66
C GLY A 44 42.00 -59.98 44.22
N SER A 45 41.28 -59.28 43.35
CA SER A 45 40.27 -58.35 43.78
C SER A 45 39.04 -58.54 42.86
N GLU A 46 37.80 -58.51 43.40
CA GLU A 46 36.54 -58.70 42.69
C GLU A 46 36.52 -57.78 41.46
N GLY A 47 36.75 -58.43 40.28
CA GLY A 47 36.80 -57.70 39.01
C GLY A 47 35.48 -56.97 38.76
N ILE A 48 35.55 -55.63 38.75
CA ILE A 48 34.50 -54.81 38.17
C ILE A 48 34.32 -55.33 36.72
N LYS A 49 33.19 -55.96 36.44
CA LYS A 49 32.94 -56.56 35.12
C LYS A 49 33.02 -55.46 34.06
N THR A 50 33.91 -55.62 33.10
CA THR A 50 34.13 -54.68 31.99
C THR A 50 32.83 -54.27 31.30
N GLU A 51 31.86 -55.20 31.21
CA GLU A 51 30.50 -54.96 30.76
C GLU A 51 29.75 -53.88 31.51
N SER A 52 29.97 -53.74 32.84
CA SER A 52 29.34 -52.73 33.67
C SER A 52 29.90 -51.33 33.38
N ILE A 53 31.22 -51.21 33.16
CA ILE A 53 31.86 -49.93 32.80
C ILE A 53 31.42 -49.47 31.42
N THR A 54 31.37 -50.38 30.44
CA THR A 54 30.92 -50.09 29.07
C THR A 54 29.43 -49.60 29.05
N ALA A 55 28.58 -50.23 29.86
CA ALA A 55 27.17 -49.79 29.98
C ALA A 55 27.08 -48.37 30.58
N MET A 56 27.86 -48.07 31.62
CA MET A 56 27.87 -46.72 32.19
C MET A 56 28.40 -45.64 31.23
N VAL A 57 29.43 -45.92 30.45
CA VAL A 57 30.00 -45.02 29.47
C VAL A 57 28.99 -44.74 28.35
N ASN A 58 28.29 -45.77 27.86
CA ASN A 58 27.26 -45.62 26.85
C ASN A 58 26.05 -44.80 27.38
N ASP A 59 25.64 -45.01 28.62
CA ASP A 59 24.56 -44.23 29.24
C ASP A 59 24.96 -42.74 29.41
N MET A 60 26.17 -42.48 29.86
CA MET A 60 26.72 -41.11 29.93
C MET A 60 26.80 -40.44 28.54
N ALA A 61 27.21 -41.17 27.53
CA ALA A 61 27.29 -40.65 26.16
C ALA A 61 25.88 -40.32 25.59
N ALA A 62 24.90 -41.20 25.79
CA ALA A 62 23.51 -40.96 25.42
C ALA A 62 22.93 -39.74 26.13
N HIS A 63 23.15 -39.59 27.42
CA HIS A 63 22.68 -38.43 28.19
C HIS A 63 23.37 -37.13 27.74
N ALA A 64 24.65 -37.16 27.41
CA ALA A 64 25.35 -35.99 26.86
C ALA A 64 24.82 -35.59 25.47
N GLN A 65 24.48 -36.56 24.62
CA GLN A 65 23.84 -36.31 23.29
C GLN A 65 22.45 -35.69 23.45
N GLU A 66 21.63 -36.20 24.36
CA GLU A 66 20.28 -35.65 24.62
C GLU A 66 20.37 -34.20 25.11
N LYS A 67 21.21 -33.90 26.04
CA LYS A 67 21.45 -32.52 26.52
C LYS A 67 22.00 -31.60 25.44
N GLY A 68 22.85 -32.11 24.57
CA GLY A 68 23.37 -31.38 23.42
C GLY A 68 22.22 -31.03 22.42
N GLN A 69 21.33 -31.98 22.14
CA GLN A 69 20.18 -31.74 21.28
C GLN A 69 19.19 -30.72 21.89
N GLU A 70 18.92 -30.82 23.19
CA GLU A 70 18.05 -29.87 23.90
C GLU A 70 18.63 -28.44 23.86
N TYR A 71 19.91 -28.28 24.07
CA TYR A 71 20.61 -27.00 23.96
C TYR A 71 20.51 -26.41 22.56
N GLN A 72 20.69 -27.22 21.51
CA GLN A 72 20.54 -26.76 20.12
C GLN A 72 19.10 -26.36 19.80
N LYS A 73 18.10 -27.13 20.25
CA LYS A 73 16.68 -26.78 20.11
C LYS A 73 16.37 -25.42 20.74
N LEU A 74 16.85 -25.19 21.97
CA LEU A 74 16.65 -23.93 22.69
C LEU A 74 17.31 -22.74 21.97
N LYS A 75 18.53 -22.94 21.44
CA LYS A 75 19.22 -21.92 20.65
C LYS A 75 18.48 -21.54 19.40
N VAL A 76 17.97 -22.53 18.65
CA VAL A 76 17.15 -22.29 17.46
C VAL A 76 15.86 -21.54 17.80
N GLN A 77 15.15 -21.94 18.85
CA GLN A 77 13.94 -21.25 19.30
C GLN A 77 14.19 -19.78 19.69
N LYS A 78 15.30 -19.50 20.38
CA LYS A 78 15.70 -18.12 20.71
C LYS A 78 15.97 -17.29 19.45
N ASN A 79 16.66 -17.85 18.48
CA ASN A 79 16.93 -17.16 17.22
C ASN A 79 15.64 -16.87 16.44
N ILE A 80 14.73 -17.86 16.31
CA ILE A 80 13.42 -17.67 15.66
C ILE A 80 12.62 -16.58 16.39
N ALA A 81 12.61 -16.57 17.71
CA ALA A 81 11.90 -15.55 18.48
C ALA A 81 12.50 -14.15 18.27
N ALA A 82 13.81 -14.03 18.18
CA ALA A 82 14.50 -12.76 17.89
C ALA A 82 14.17 -12.25 16.47
N GLU A 83 14.20 -13.14 15.46
CA GLU A 83 13.84 -12.79 14.09
C GLU A 83 12.37 -12.36 13.97
N ARG A 84 11.44 -13.08 14.63
CA ARG A 84 10.03 -12.70 14.67
C ARG A 84 9.83 -11.31 15.28
N ARG A 85 10.54 -10.98 16.35
CA ARG A 85 10.49 -9.63 16.96
C ARG A 85 11.04 -8.57 16.01
N ALA A 86 12.16 -8.84 15.38
CA ALA A 86 12.76 -7.91 14.42
C ALA A 86 11.87 -7.69 13.18
N SER A 87 11.27 -8.76 12.65
CA SER A 87 10.34 -8.65 11.52
C SER A 87 9.07 -7.89 11.89
N ALA A 88 8.49 -8.10 13.07
CA ALA A 88 7.33 -7.36 13.55
C ALA A 88 7.64 -5.86 13.73
N GLU A 89 8.82 -5.53 14.22
CA GLU A 89 9.24 -4.12 14.35
C GLU A 89 9.44 -3.46 12.99
N ARG A 90 10.05 -4.15 12.03
CA ARG A 90 10.15 -3.67 10.63
C ARG A 90 8.79 -3.46 10.00
N ALA A 91 7.86 -4.39 10.20
CA ALA A 91 6.50 -4.28 9.69
C ALA A 91 5.78 -3.05 10.24
N LYS A 92 5.91 -2.77 11.54
CA LYS A 92 5.37 -1.55 12.17
C LYS A 92 5.95 -0.27 11.56
N LYS A 93 7.26 -0.22 11.33
CA LYS A 93 7.90 0.94 10.71
C LYS A 93 7.41 1.16 9.27
N ILE A 94 7.30 0.09 8.49
CA ILE A 94 6.77 0.17 7.12
C ILE A 94 5.32 0.66 7.14
N ALA A 95 4.47 0.13 8.00
CA ALA A 95 3.08 0.56 8.12
C ALA A 95 2.97 2.06 8.46
N ALA A 96 3.76 2.55 9.41
CA ALA A 96 3.80 3.96 9.77
C ALA A 96 4.27 4.86 8.61
N MET A 97 5.27 4.42 7.84
CA MET A 97 5.74 5.15 6.66
C MET A 97 4.68 5.21 5.55
N VAL A 98 3.95 4.11 5.32
CA VAL A 98 2.87 4.04 4.34
C VAL A 98 1.73 4.98 4.75
N GLU A 99 1.32 4.96 6.00
CA GLU A 99 0.28 5.83 6.53
C GLU A 99 0.65 7.31 6.40
N GLU A 100 1.88 7.68 6.75
CA GLU A 100 2.38 9.05 6.58
C GLU A 100 2.41 9.47 5.11
N SER A 101 2.82 8.57 4.21
CA SER A 101 2.81 8.82 2.78
C SER A 101 1.38 9.05 2.26
N ASN A 102 0.44 8.19 2.64
CA ASN A 102 -0.96 8.32 2.26
C ASN A 102 -1.57 9.63 2.78
N ARG A 103 -1.25 10.02 4.01
CA ARG A 103 -1.69 11.29 4.57
C ARG A 103 -1.18 12.49 3.78
N LYS A 104 0.09 12.48 3.35
CA LYS A 104 0.67 13.54 2.52
C LYS A 104 0.02 13.62 1.14
N VAL A 105 -0.24 12.48 0.51
CA VAL A 105 -0.96 12.43 -0.77
C VAL A 105 -2.35 13.02 -0.64
N GLU A 106 -3.10 12.63 0.39
CA GLU A 106 -4.45 13.16 0.64
C GLU A 106 -4.45 14.66 0.94
N GLN A 107 -3.51 15.14 1.73
CA GLN A 107 -3.36 16.58 1.98
C GLN A 107 -3.09 17.37 0.70
N LYS A 108 -2.24 16.83 -0.18
CA LYS A 108 -1.95 17.43 -1.48
C LYS A 108 -3.20 17.45 -2.36
N ARG A 109 -3.95 16.34 -2.43
CA ARG A 109 -5.20 16.23 -3.19
C ARG A 109 -6.24 17.27 -2.72
N VAL A 110 -6.45 17.38 -1.42
CA VAL A 110 -7.38 18.36 -0.84
C VAL A 110 -6.93 19.80 -1.14
N ALA A 111 -5.65 20.09 -1.05
CA ALA A 111 -5.12 21.42 -1.36
C ALA A 111 -5.30 21.77 -2.84
N GLU A 112 -5.05 20.84 -3.75
CA GLU A 112 -5.23 21.01 -5.19
C GLU A 112 -6.70 21.26 -5.55
N ARG A 113 -7.63 20.46 -5.00
CA ARG A 113 -9.09 20.66 -5.18
C ARG A 113 -9.55 22.05 -4.72
N LYS A 114 -9.05 22.52 -3.58
CA LYS A 114 -9.34 23.88 -3.09
C LYS A 114 -8.75 24.95 -3.99
N ALA A 115 -7.53 24.77 -4.47
CA ALA A 115 -6.89 25.72 -5.38
C ALA A 115 -7.67 25.83 -6.69
N LEU A 116 -8.11 24.70 -7.27
CA LEU A 116 -8.91 24.63 -8.48
C LEU A 116 -10.23 25.39 -8.32
N VAL A 117 -10.95 25.16 -7.22
CA VAL A 117 -12.19 25.87 -6.90
C VAL A 117 -11.96 27.37 -6.72
N ASN A 118 -10.94 27.76 -5.97
CA ASN A 118 -10.61 29.16 -5.76
C ASN A 118 -10.24 29.87 -7.06
N PHE A 119 -9.56 29.16 -7.98
CA PHE A 119 -9.26 29.68 -9.30
C PHE A 119 -10.55 29.87 -10.13
N ALA A 120 -11.44 28.88 -10.14
CA ALA A 120 -12.70 28.95 -10.87
C ALA A 120 -13.60 30.13 -10.41
N LEU A 121 -13.64 30.39 -9.09
CA LEU A 121 -14.44 31.46 -8.51
C LEU A 121 -13.99 32.88 -8.91
N GLN A 122 -12.73 33.06 -9.35
CA GLN A 122 -12.25 34.35 -9.84
C GLN A 122 -12.95 34.85 -11.09
N PHE A 123 -13.61 33.94 -11.82
CA PHE A 123 -14.30 34.24 -13.08
C PHE A 123 -15.82 34.43 -12.93
N GLU A 124 -16.35 34.43 -11.70
CA GLU A 124 -17.75 34.72 -11.45
C GLU A 124 -18.11 36.12 -12.00
N GLY A 125 -19.25 36.21 -12.69
CA GLY A 125 -19.70 37.41 -13.38
C GLY A 125 -19.22 37.56 -14.82
N ASN A 126 -18.25 36.77 -15.28
CA ASN A 126 -17.80 36.79 -16.68
C ASN A 126 -18.86 36.20 -17.62
N PRO A 127 -18.88 36.61 -18.92
CA PRO A 127 -19.94 36.28 -19.81
C PRO A 127 -20.00 34.80 -20.20
N TYR A 128 -21.23 34.31 -20.48
CA TYR A 128 -21.44 33.06 -21.17
C TYR A 128 -21.40 33.28 -22.69
N VAL A 129 -20.62 32.45 -23.39
CA VAL A 129 -20.60 32.41 -24.85
C VAL A 129 -20.70 30.96 -25.31
N TYR A 130 -21.74 30.60 -26.06
CA TYR A 130 -21.91 29.27 -26.61
C TYR A 130 -20.70 28.88 -27.49
N GLY A 131 -20.09 27.73 -27.26
CA GLY A 131 -18.87 27.31 -27.96
C GLY A 131 -17.59 27.98 -27.45
N GLY A 132 -17.70 28.95 -26.53
CA GLY A 132 -16.57 29.67 -25.97
C GLY A 132 -15.77 28.86 -24.95
N THR A 133 -14.50 29.22 -24.80
CA THR A 133 -13.55 28.60 -23.84
C THR A 133 -12.72 29.63 -23.09
N SER A 134 -12.96 30.93 -23.31
CA SER A 134 -12.24 31.99 -22.64
C SER A 134 -12.85 32.27 -21.27
N LEU A 135 -12.04 32.15 -20.23
CA LEU A 135 -12.48 32.38 -18.85
C LEU A 135 -12.89 33.86 -18.61
N THR A 136 -12.36 34.79 -19.41
CA THR A 136 -12.63 36.23 -19.28
C THR A 136 -13.57 36.80 -20.36
N ASN A 137 -13.44 36.31 -21.61
CA ASN A 137 -14.19 36.85 -22.75
C ASN A 137 -15.45 36.04 -23.11
N GLY A 138 -15.67 34.93 -22.42
CA GLY A 138 -16.84 34.08 -22.51
C GLY A 138 -16.54 32.61 -22.75
N ALA A 139 -17.20 31.79 -21.97
CA ALA A 139 -17.17 30.34 -22.07
C ALA A 139 -18.57 29.76 -21.92
N ASP A 140 -18.83 28.60 -22.55
CA ASP A 140 -19.98 27.78 -22.19
C ASP A 140 -19.66 26.87 -21.02
N CYS A 141 -20.62 26.08 -20.53
CA CYS A 141 -20.49 25.26 -19.32
C CYS A 141 -19.26 24.33 -19.37
N SER A 142 -19.11 23.55 -20.42
CA SER A 142 -18.00 22.60 -20.57
C SER A 142 -16.69 23.28 -20.95
N GLY A 143 -16.74 24.40 -21.71
CA GLY A 143 -15.58 25.22 -22.02
C GLY A 143 -14.99 25.91 -20.80
N PHE A 144 -15.85 26.37 -19.87
CA PHE A 144 -15.44 26.93 -18.58
C PHE A 144 -14.69 25.88 -17.75
N VAL A 145 -15.32 24.72 -17.52
CA VAL A 145 -14.73 23.62 -16.74
C VAL A 145 -13.42 23.15 -17.39
N MET A 146 -13.42 22.90 -18.70
CA MET A 146 -12.21 22.50 -19.43
C MET A 146 -11.06 23.50 -19.25
N SER A 147 -11.34 24.80 -19.32
CA SER A 147 -10.31 25.83 -19.21
C SER A 147 -9.78 25.98 -17.77
N VAL A 148 -10.65 25.84 -16.76
CA VAL A 148 -10.25 25.82 -15.36
C VAL A 148 -9.33 24.62 -15.08
N PHE A 149 -9.72 23.42 -15.48
CA PHE A 149 -8.95 22.20 -15.24
C PHE A 149 -7.60 22.18 -15.97
N ARG A 150 -7.53 22.80 -17.17
CA ARG A 150 -6.29 22.90 -17.94
C ARG A 150 -5.20 23.67 -17.20
N GLU A 151 -5.53 24.70 -16.41
CA GLU A 151 -4.55 25.44 -15.58
C GLU A 151 -3.92 24.56 -14.51
N PHE A 152 -4.56 23.45 -14.15
CA PHE A 152 -4.06 22.45 -13.19
C PHE A 152 -3.48 21.21 -13.87
N GLY A 153 -3.33 21.25 -15.21
CA GLY A 153 -2.70 20.17 -15.99
C GLY A 153 -3.63 19.02 -16.37
N TYR A 154 -4.96 19.18 -16.19
CA TYR A 154 -5.95 18.22 -16.62
C TYR A 154 -6.50 18.57 -17.99
N ASP A 155 -6.45 17.63 -18.92
CA ASP A 155 -6.99 17.79 -20.27
C ASP A 155 -8.38 17.12 -20.37
N LEU A 156 -9.42 17.95 -20.37
CA LEU A 156 -10.82 17.50 -20.43
C LEU A 156 -11.35 17.60 -21.86
N PRO A 157 -12.23 16.67 -22.29
CA PRO A 157 -12.94 16.79 -23.55
C PRO A 157 -13.77 18.08 -23.66
N ARG A 158 -14.05 18.51 -24.90
CA ARG A 158 -14.73 19.79 -25.14
C ARG A 158 -16.17 19.84 -24.66
N VAL A 159 -16.93 18.75 -24.77
CA VAL A 159 -18.37 18.75 -24.49
C VAL A 159 -18.71 18.00 -23.20
N ALA A 160 -19.76 18.44 -22.49
CA ALA A 160 -20.12 17.94 -21.17
C ALA A 160 -20.34 16.42 -21.13
N ALA A 161 -21.03 15.84 -22.13
CA ALA A 161 -21.23 14.39 -22.19
C ALA A 161 -19.90 13.62 -22.28
N ALA A 162 -18.96 14.07 -23.12
CA ALA A 162 -17.65 13.46 -23.24
C ALA A 162 -16.79 13.67 -21.98
N GLN A 163 -16.93 14.81 -21.28
CA GLN A 163 -16.30 15.02 -19.98
C GLN A 163 -16.81 14.03 -18.95
N TYR A 164 -18.12 13.77 -18.93
CA TYR A 164 -18.66 12.74 -18.06
C TYR A 164 -18.07 11.38 -18.42
N GLU A 165 -18.12 10.96 -19.67
CA GLU A 165 -17.60 9.66 -20.11
C GLU A 165 -16.12 9.46 -19.73
N ALA A 166 -15.30 10.48 -19.86
CA ALA A 166 -13.87 10.45 -19.55
C ALA A 166 -13.54 10.56 -18.05
N SER A 167 -14.50 11.00 -17.22
CA SER A 167 -14.28 11.15 -15.77
C SER A 167 -14.33 9.82 -15.03
N GLN A 168 -13.71 9.77 -13.86
CA GLN A 168 -13.97 8.72 -12.88
C GLN A 168 -15.34 8.97 -12.24
N LYS A 169 -16.27 8.04 -12.43
CA LYS A 169 -17.66 8.17 -11.93
C LYS A 169 -17.68 8.02 -10.41
N LYS A 170 -18.54 8.82 -9.77
CA LYS A 170 -18.76 8.78 -8.32
C LYS A 170 -20.25 8.71 -8.00
N ASP A 171 -20.56 8.13 -6.86
CA ASP A 171 -21.89 8.24 -6.27
C ASP A 171 -22.09 9.64 -5.70
N ILE A 172 -23.34 10.14 -5.70
CA ILE A 172 -23.67 11.48 -5.16
C ILE A 172 -23.33 11.61 -3.67
N SER A 173 -23.38 10.51 -2.93
CA SER A 173 -22.97 10.48 -1.50
C SER A 173 -21.46 10.71 -1.28
N GLN A 174 -20.68 10.59 -2.36
CA GLN A 174 -19.22 10.79 -2.39
C GLN A 174 -18.82 12.13 -3.02
N LEU A 175 -19.78 13.06 -3.19
CA LEU A 175 -19.54 14.37 -3.80
C LEU A 175 -18.58 15.20 -2.95
N GLU A 176 -17.45 15.59 -3.54
CA GLU A 176 -16.39 16.37 -2.90
C GLU A 176 -16.09 17.64 -3.67
N THR A 177 -15.62 18.66 -2.96
CA THR A 177 -15.13 19.92 -3.57
C THR A 177 -14.15 19.62 -4.71
N GLY A 178 -14.37 20.19 -5.90
CA GLY A 178 -13.57 19.94 -7.10
C GLY A 178 -14.09 18.82 -7.99
N ASP A 179 -15.18 18.14 -7.62
CA ASP A 179 -15.87 17.20 -8.50
C ASP A 179 -16.74 17.95 -9.52
N LEU A 180 -17.05 17.28 -10.61
CA LEU A 180 -17.98 17.76 -11.64
C LEU A 180 -19.37 17.18 -11.44
N VAL A 181 -20.37 18.03 -11.52
CA VAL A 181 -21.78 17.68 -11.47
C VAL A 181 -22.38 17.87 -12.86
N PHE A 182 -23.06 16.85 -13.36
CA PHE A 182 -23.60 16.80 -14.69
C PHE A 182 -25.14 16.78 -14.67
N TYR A 183 -25.77 17.49 -15.63
CA TYR A 183 -27.20 17.66 -15.72
C TYR A 183 -27.72 17.42 -17.12
N GLY A 184 -29.05 17.17 -17.25
CA GLY A 184 -29.75 17.04 -18.51
C GLY A 184 -30.78 15.91 -18.56
N ALA A 185 -32.04 16.22 -18.77
CA ALA A 185 -33.19 15.30 -18.72
C ALA A 185 -33.30 14.31 -19.89
N GLY A 186 -32.49 14.35 -20.89
CA GLY A 186 -32.53 13.44 -22.07
C GLY A 186 -31.16 13.08 -22.57
N GLY A 187 -30.15 13.34 -21.77
CA GLY A 187 -28.72 13.20 -22.04
C GLY A 187 -27.96 14.38 -21.47
N ILE A 188 -26.71 14.18 -21.13
CA ILE A 188 -25.89 15.21 -20.49
C ILE A 188 -25.68 16.38 -21.46
N ASN A 189 -26.14 17.56 -21.06
CA ASN A 189 -26.02 18.81 -21.83
C ASN A 189 -25.42 19.95 -21.02
N HIS A 190 -25.24 19.80 -19.70
CA HIS A 190 -24.66 20.78 -18.82
C HIS A 190 -23.70 20.16 -17.81
N VAL A 191 -22.70 20.95 -17.39
CA VAL A 191 -21.71 20.57 -16.38
C VAL A 191 -21.39 21.77 -15.51
N ALA A 192 -21.12 21.50 -14.23
CA ALA A 192 -20.71 22.47 -13.24
C ALA A 192 -19.60 21.91 -12.35
N LEU A 193 -18.82 22.80 -11.76
CA LEU A 193 -17.80 22.47 -10.77
C LEU A 193 -18.41 22.59 -9.36
N TYR A 194 -18.35 21.52 -8.57
CA TYR A 194 -18.79 21.55 -7.18
C TYR A 194 -17.77 22.25 -6.29
N ILE A 195 -18.21 23.27 -5.58
CA ILE A 195 -17.36 24.12 -4.75
C ILE A 195 -17.47 23.82 -3.24
N GLY A 196 -18.27 22.81 -2.87
CA GLY A 196 -18.56 22.48 -1.47
C GLY A 196 -19.84 23.14 -0.96
N ASN A 197 -20.28 22.74 0.22
CA ASN A 197 -21.45 23.30 0.92
C ASN A 197 -22.75 23.32 0.08
N GLY A 198 -22.96 22.34 -0.78
CA GLY A 198 -24.14 22.27 -1.63
C GLY A 198 -24.14 23.25 -2.80
N LYS A 199 -23.01 23.87 -3.13
CA LYS A 199 -22.88 24.87 -4.20
C LYS A 199 -22.01 24.41 -5.35
N ILE A 200 -22.30 24.98 -6.52
CA ILE A 200 -21.54 24.80 -7.76
C ILE A 200 -21.18 26.17 -8.33
N VAL A 201 -20.11 26.23 -9.13
CA VAL A 201 -19.83 27.33 -10.05
C VAL A 201 -19.93 26.83 -11.48
N HIS A 202 -20.61 27.55 -12.36
CA HIS A 202 -20.86 27.17 -13.74
C HIS A 202 -21.08 28.37 -14.67
N ALA A 203 -20.71 28.23 -15.93
CA ALA A 203 -21.20 29.13 -16.97
C ALA A 203 -22.65 28.72 -17.32
N SER A 204 -23.63 29.49 -16.85
CA SER A 204 -25.05 29.11 -16.81
C SER A 204 -25.76 29.42 -18.14
N THR A 205 -25.98 30.71 -18.40
CA THR A 205 -26.70 31.18 -19.62
C THR A 205 -26.11 32.51 -20.11
N ALA A 206 -26.43 32.91 -21.34
CA ALA A 206 -26.03 34.21 -21.89
C ALA A 206 -26.52 35.39 -21.04
N ALA A 207 -27.65 35.24 -20.35
CA ALA A 207 -28.18 36.28 -19.46
C ALA A 207 -27.49 36.40 -18.11
N THR A 208 -26.92 35.32 -17.64
CA THR A 208 -26.36 35.25 -16.25
C THR A 208 -24.88 35.07 -16.18
N GLY A 209 -24.24 34.62 -17.26
CA GLY A 209 -22.78 34.36 -17.26
C GLY A 209 -22.36 33.23 -16.37
N ILE A 210 -21.13 33.36 -15.86
CA ILE A 210 -20.55 32.47 -14.86
C ILE A 210 -21.07 32.90 -13.49
N LYS A 211 -21.65 31.93 -12.74
CA LYS A 211 -22.24 32.22 -11.42
C LYS A 211 -22.18 31.04 -10.47
N VAL A 212 -22.41 31.31 -9.21
CA VAL A 212 -22.64 30.29 -8.18
C VAL A 212 -24.14 29.96 -8.09
N SER A 213 -24.46 28.68 -7.94
CA SER A 213 -25.83 28.15 -7.77
C SER A 213 -25.85 27.02 -6.75
N ASP A 214 -27.03 26.59 -6.32
CA ASP A 214 -27.20 25.34 -5.58
C ASP A 214 -26.95 24.16 -6.52
N TYR A 215 -26.24 23.11 -6.08
CA TYR A 215 -25.94 21.96 -6.93
C TYR A 215 -27.21 21.19 -7.35
N ASN A 216 -28.27 21.30 -6.58
CA ASN A 216 -29.55 20.64 -6.79
C ASN A 216 -30.63 21.57 -7.42
N TYR A 217 -30.22 22.69 -8.05
CA TYR A 217 -31.13 23.57 -8.79
C TYR A 217 -31.83 22.82 -9.95
N GLU A 218 -31.20 21.78 -10.43
CA GLU A 218 -31.70 20.74 -11.32
C GLU A 218 -31.22 19.40 -10.74
N THR A 219 -31.94 18.29 -10.95
CA THR A 219 -31.53 16.98 -10.48
C THR A 219 -30.26 16.53 -11.20
N PRO A 220 -29.13 16.31 -10.51
CA PRO A 220 -27.93 15.80 -11.14
C PRO A 220 -28.16 14.41 -11.75
N VAL A 221 -27.64 14.18 -12.96
CA VAL A 221 -27.69 12.88 -13.64
C VAL A 221 -26.38 12.11 -13.54
N GLY A 222 -25.32 12.75 -13.05
CA GLY A 222 -24.03 12.11 -12.85
C GLY A 222 -23.05 12.98 -12.07
N ILE A 223 -22.13 12.31 -11.40
CA ILE A 223 -20.99 12.93 -10.72
C ILE A 223 -19.72 12.30 -11.29
N GLY A 224 -18.67 13.10 -11.49
CA GLY A 224 -17.39 12.62 -11.95
C GLY A 224 -16.23 13.42 -11.39
N THR A 225 -15.05 12.81 -11.30
CA THR A 225 -13.82 13.48 -10.87
C THR A 225 -12.69 13.28 -11.87
N TYR A 226 -11.76 14.24 -11.87
CA TYR A 226 -10.49 14.20 -12.60
C TYR A 226 -9.30 14.35 -11.62
N VAL A 227 -9.57 14.82 -10.41
CA VAL A 227 -8.54 15.02 -9.37
C VAL A 227 -8.51 13.79 -8.47
N GLU A 228 -7.46 12.98 -8.59
CA GLU A 228 -7.21 11.74 -7.81
C GLU A 228 -6.36 12.00 -6.57
#